data_45cd2f92ac4fda0192d69aa56f8c06bd
#
_entry.id   45cd2f92ac4fda0192d69aa56f8c06bd
#
_cell.length_a   1.000
_cell.length_b   1.000
_cell.length_c   1.000
_cell.angle_alpha   90.00
_cell.angle_beta   90.00
_cell.angle_gamma   90.00
#
_symmetry.space_group_name_H-M   'P 1'
#
loop_
_entity.id
_entity.type
_entity.pdbx_description
1 polymer ?
#
loop_
_entity_poly.entity_id
_entity_poly.type
_entity_poly.pdbx_seq_one_letter_code
_entity_poly.pdbx_strand_id
1 'polypeptide(L)'
;GRYLLFHVGDGALIGLNSSGTCRVLSRYEHDGPSNLTTFVTVPDTPYFLQQGHLSESRLCGFALMSDGAEEHLVNELGCDPHVQLMLQLFCFLHKGAMQEDLEGLCHLMQSSGAGDDLSFHLLADTRFVGRMFSAVPPAFRCDVLELPAVGRQVKCLSKVLSAVALHPEGITLRQLSRALYLHSPRAAKRKAQRLVDAGLLTRSDGVLRIAE
;
A
#
# COMPACT_ATOMS: atom_id res chain seq x y z
N GLY A 1 -8.16 11.31 6.59
CA GLY A 1 -9.19 11.03 5.61
C GLY A 1 -10.34 10.22 6.18
N ARG A 2 -11.50 10.33 5.54
CA ARG A 2 -12.66 9.45 5.78
C ARG A 2 -12.69 8.39 4.72
N TYR A 3 -13.26 7.23 5.03
CA TYR A 3 -13.55 6.18 4.06
C TYR A 3 -14.97 5.66 4.24
N LEU A 4 -15.52 5.18 3.15
CA LEU A 4 -16.74 4.40 3.08
C LEU A 4 -16.44 3.17 2.23
N LEU A 5 -16.60 1.99 2.80
CA LEU A 5 -16.45 0.70 2.12
C LEU A 5 -17.83 0.08 1.99
N PHE A 6 -18.16 -0.31 0.79
CA PHE A 6 -19.38 -1.03 0.46
C PHE A 6 -19.02 -2.23 -0.40
N HIS A 7 -19.47 -3.41 0.00
CA HIS A 7 -19.21 -4.64 -0.72
C HIS A 7 -20.48 -5.50 -0.78
N VAL A 8 -20.78 -5.96 -1.96
CA VAL A 8 -21.88 -6.88 -2.29
C VAL A 8 -21.39 -7.86 -3.35
N GLY A 9 -21.81 -9.10 -3.24
CA GLY A 9 -21.44 -10.16 -4.18
C GLY A 9 -20.09 -10.80 -3.84
N ASP A 10 -19.53 -11.44 -4.83
CA ASP A 10 -18.35 -12.27 -4.72
C ASP A 10 -17.07 -11.44 -4.67
N GLY A 11 -15.99 -12.07 -4.24
CA GLY A 11 -14.68 -11.43 -4.09
C GLY A 11 -14.36 -10.98 -2.67
N ALA A 12 -13.24 -10.31 -2.51
CA ALA A 12 -12.74 -9.91 -1.20
C ALA A 12 -12.32 -8.44 -1.13
N LEU A 13 -12.47 -7.89 0.07
CA LEU A 13 -11.98 -6.58 0.47
C LEU A 13 -10.94 -6.75 1.57
N ILE A 14 -9.71 -6.35 1.29
CA ILE A 14 -8.56 -6.43 2.19
C ILE A 14 -8.22 -5.03 2.69
N GLY A 15 -7.93 -4.89 3.98
CA GLY A 15 -7.42 -3.66 4.58
C GLY A 15 -5.96 -3.78 4.98
N LEU A 16 -5.14 -2.80 4.64
CA LEU A 16 -3.77 -2.63 5.11
C LEU A 16 -3.76 -1.76 6.37
N ASN A 17 -3.23 -2.28 7.46
CA ASN A 17 -3.03 -1.52 8.67
C ASN A 17 -1.76 -0.65 8.60
N SER A 18 -1.75 0.44 9.34
CA SER A 18 -0.56 1.30 9.46
C SER A 18 0.66 0.62 10.11
N SER A 19 0.51 -0.60 10.64
CA SER A 19 1.61 -1.47 11.09
C SER A 19 2.23 -2.29 9.96
N GLY A 20 1.62 -2.30 8.77
CA GLY A 20 2.05 -3.10 7.63
C GLY A 20 1.40 -4.49 7.55
N THR A 21 0.42 -4.80 8.40
CA THR A 21 -0.31 -6.07 8.34
C THR A 21 -1.61 -5.94 7.59
N CYS A 22 -1.96 -6.93 6.78
CA CYS A 22 -3.25 -7.03 6.11
C CYS A 22 -4.27 -7.80 6.95
N ARG A 23 -5.53 -7.50 6.70
CA ARG A 23 -6.66 -8.29 7.19
C ARG A 23 -7.79 -8.31 6.17
N VAL A 24 -8.49 -9.40 6.08
CA VAL A 24 -9.74 -9.49 5.34
C VAL A 24 -10.79 -8.66 6.07
N LEU A 25 -11.39 -7.69 5.38
CA LEU A 25 -12.45 -6.82 5.90
C LEU A 25 -13.82 -7.37 5.56
N SER A 26 -13.96 -7.85 4.33
CA SER A 26 -15.17 -8.50 3.82
C SER A 26 -14.77 -9.58 2.83
N ARG A 27 -15.44 -10.68 2.94
CA ARG A 27 -15.39 -11.82 2.03
C ARG A 27 -16.79 -12.41 1.99
N TYR A 28 -17.24 -12.83 0.82
CA TYR A 28 -18.49 -13.54 0.72
C TYR A 28 -18.27 -15.02 1.09
N GLU A 29 -19.00 -15.49 2.09
CA GLU A 29 -19.04 -16.92 2.43
C GLU A 29 -20.24 -17.54 1.76
N HIS A 30 -20.00 -18.40 0.77
CA HIS A 30 -21.06 -19.12 0.08
C HIS A 30 -21.64 -20.24 0.95
N ASP A 31 -22.87 -20.06 1.39
CA ASP A 31 -23.70 -21.14 1.95
C ASP A 31 -24.50 -21.92 0.87
N GLY A 32 -24.16 -21.75 -0.41
CA GLY A 32 -24.91 -22.27 -1.55
C GLY A 32 -24.04 -22.76 -2.72
N PRO A 33 -24.66 -23.13 -3.84
CA PRO A 33 -23.95 -23.51 -5.06
C PRO A 33 -22.99 -22.39 -5.52
N SER A 34 -21.76 -22.73 -5.86
CA SER A 34 -20.66 -21.80 -6.17
C SER A 34 -20.88 -20.88 -7.38
N ASN A 35 -21.98 -21.05 -8.12
CA ASN A 35 -22.34 -20.28 -9.30
C ASN A 35 -23.47 -19.26 -9.08
N LEU A 36 -23.86 -18.99 -7.84
CA LEU A 36 -24.89 -18.00 -7.52
C LEU A 36 -24.23 -16.70 -7.09
N THR A 37 -24.21 -15.73 -8.00
CA THR A 37 -23.79 -14.35 -7.69
C THR A 37 -24.96 -13.57 -7.08
N THR A 38 -24.68 -12.85 -6.01
CA THR A 38 -25.65 -11.99 -5.35
C THR A 38 -25.60 -10.58 -5.93
N PHE A 39 -26.74 -10.08 -6.40
CA PHE A 39 -26.83 -8.73 -6.98
C PHE A 39 -27.42 -7.74 -5.97
N VAL A 40 -26.94 -6.51 -6.00
CA VAL A 40 -27.42 -5.40 -5.16
C VAL A 40 -28.91 -5.11 -5.35
N THR A 41 -29.49 -5.53 -6.46
CA THR A 41 -30.91 -5.34 -6.80
C THR A 41 -31.84 -6.41 -6.21
N VAL A 42 -31.28 -7.46 -5.62
CA VAL A 42 -32.08 -8.51 -4.96
C VAL A 42 -32.51 -8.00 -3.57
N PRO A 43 -33.80 -8.08 -3.22
CA PRO A 43 -34.25 -7.74 -1.86
C PRO A 43 -33.52 -8.59 -0.81
N ASP A 44 -33.20 -7.96 0.33
CA ASP A 44 -32.51 -8.60 1.45
C ASP A 44 -31.10 -9.15 1.14
N THR A 45 -30.48 -8.63 0.07
CA THR A 45 -29.11 -8.96 -0.29
C THR A 45 -28.17 -8.65 0.89
N PRO A 46 -27.38 -9.62 1.36
CA PRO A 46 -26.34 -9.34 2.35
C PRO A 46 -25.30 -8.38 1.79
N TYR A 47 -24.94 -7.40 2.57
CA TYR A 47 -23.93 -6.43 2.19
C TYR A 47 -22.99 -6.13 3.37
N PHE A 48 -21.77 -5.77 3.03
CA PHE A 48 -20.83 -5.21 3.98
C PHE A 48 -20.80 -3.69 3.83
N LEU A 49 -20.97 -2.97 4.92
CA LEU A 49 -20.86 -1.52 4.96
C LEU A 49 -20.02 -1.10 6.16
N GLN A 50 -18.92 -0.44 5.89
CA GLN A 50 -18.07 0.14 6.93
C GLN A 50 -17.69 1.57 6.57
N GLN A 51 -17.80 2.47 7.54
CA GLN A 51 -17.32 3.84 7.40
C GLN A 51 -16.42 4.19 8.58
N GLY A 52 -15.54 5.15 8.38
CA GLY A 52 -14.67 5.59 9.48
C GLY A 52 -13.62 6.60 9.06
N HIS A 53 -12.73 6.88 10.00
CA HIS A 53 -11.54 7.67 9.77
C HIS A 53 -10.32 6.76 9.67
N LEU A 54 -9.47 6.99 8.67
CA LEU A 54 -8.23 6.22 8.48
C LEU A 54 -7.33 6.25 9.72
N SER A 55 -7.28 7.40 10.42
CA SER A 55 -6.48 7.56 11.64
C SER A 55 -6.99 6.73 12.81
N GLU A 56 -8.30 6.58 12.97
CA GLU A 56 -8.94 5.85 14.08
C GLU A 56 -8.93 4.35 13.83
N SER A 57 -9.22 3.93 12.59
CA SER A 57 -9.26 2.52 12.19
C SER A 57 -7.86 1.93 11.98
N ARG A 58 -6.81 2.75 11.97
CA ARG A 58 -5.44 2.39 11.63
C ARG A 58 -5.29 1.81 10.21
N LEU A 59 -6.28 1.98 9.36
CA LEU A 59 -6.23 1.57 7.96
C LEU A 59 -5.53 2.65 7.14
N CYS A 60 -4.68 2.23 6.22
CA CYS A 60 -3.94 3.13 5.33
C CYS A 60 -3.92 2.67 3.88
N GLY A 61 -4.54 1.53 3.58
CA GLY A 61 -4.68 1.03 2.22
C GLY A 61 -5.73 -0.04 2.14
N PHE A 62 -6.18 -0.32 0.92
CA PHE A 62 -7.19 -1.32 0.59
C PHE A 62 -6.81 -2.05 -0.68
N ALA A 63 -7.14 -3.34 -0.74
CA ALA A 63 -7.20 -4.12 -1.97
C ALA A 63 -8.63 -4.61 -2.16
N LEU A 64 -9.14 -4.45 -3.38
CA LEU A 64 -10.41 -5.01 -3.82
C LEU A 64 -10.09 -6.00 -4.93
N MET A 65 -10.73 -7.15 -4.89
CA MET A 65 -10.49 -8.20 -5.87
C MET A 65 -11.77 -8.97 -6.18
N SER A 66 -11.84 -9.47 -7.43
CA SER A 66 -12.90 -10.40 -7.83
C SER A 66 -12.72 -11.76 -7.15
N ASP A 67 -13.73 -12.61 -7.23
CA ASP A 67 -13.71 -14.00 -6.76
C ASP A 67 -12.57 -14.81 -7.36
N GLY A 68 -12.36 -14.75 -8.68
CA GLY A 68 -11.25 -15.42 -9.33
C GLY A 68 -9.87 -15.03 -8.78
N ALA A 69 -9.67 -13.77 -8.39
CA ALA A 69 -8.45 -13.35 -7.71
C ALA A 69 -8.45 -13.74 -6.23
N GLU A 70 -9.60 -13.73 -5.57
CA GLU A 70 -9.74 -14.10 -4.16
C GLU A 70 -9.32 -15.55 -3.92
N GLU A 71 -9.75 -16.49 -4.75
CA GLU A 71 -9.41 -17.92 -4.62
C GLU A 71 -7.90 -18.17 -4.56
N HIS A 72 -7.09 -17.32 -5.20
CA HIS A 72 -5.64 -17.42 -5.21
C HIS A 72 -4.95 -16.64 -4.08
N LEU A 73 -5.57 -15.56 -3.59
CA LEU A 73 -4.90 -14.56 -2.76
C LEU A 73 -5.44 -14.50 -1.32
N VAL A 74 -6.57 -15.16 -1.05
CA VAL A 74 -7.20 -15.18 0.27
C VAL A 74 -7.46 -16.63 0.68
N ASN A 75 -7.01 -17.01 1.85
CA ASN A 75 -7.25 -18.32 2.43
C ASN A 75 -7.95 -18.20 3.80
N GLU A 76 -8.22 -19.31 4.45
CA GLU A 76 -8.86 -19.35 5.77
C GLU A 76 -8.09 -18.57 6.86
N LEU A 77 -6.77 -18.44 6.71
CA LEU A 77 -5.90 -17.77 7.68
C LEU A 77 -5.79 -16.26 7.42
N GLY A 78 -6.26 -15.76 6.26
CA GLY A 78 -6.21 -14.36 5.86
C GLY A 78 -5.70 -14.14 4.45
N CYS A 79 -5.14 -12.97 4.16
CA CYS A 79 -4.64 -12.67 2.83
C CYS A 79 -3.21 -13.21 2.62
N ASP A 80 -2.91 -13.54 1.36
CA ASP A 80 -1.59 -13.98 0.96
C ASP A 80 -0.52 -12.91 1.30
N PRO A 81 0.66 -13.32 1.78
CA PRO A 81 1.77 -12.40 2.05
C PRO A 81 2.19 -11.54 0.86
N HIS A 82 2.00 -11.99 -0.38
CA HIS A 82 2.26 -11.20 -1.57
C HIS A 82 1.31 -10.00 -1.68
N VAL A 83 0.01 -10.17 -1.39
CA VAL A 83 -0.96 -9.06 -1.34
C VAL A 83 -0.56 -8.03 -0.29
N GLN A 84 -0.13 -8.50 0.87
CA GLN A 84 0.37 -7.60 1.91
C GLN A 84 1.59 -6.81 1.43
N LEU A 85 2.56 -7.48 0.81
CA LEU A 85 3.75 -6.82 0.28
C LEU A 85 3.39 -5.82 -0.82
N MET A 86 2.52 -6.19 -1.75
CA MET A 86 2.07 -5.30 -2.83
C MET A 86 1.39 -4.04 -2.30
N LEU A 87 0.48 -4.16 -1.33
CA LEU A 87 -0.13 -3.01 -0.68
C LEU A 87 0.89 -2.11 0.04
N GLN A 88 1.89 -2.71 0.69
CA GLN A 88 2.97 -1.97 1.32
C GLN A 88 3.81 -1.21 0.28
N LEU A 89 4.17 -1.87 -0.81
CA LEU A 89 4.96 -1.28 -1.90
C LEU A 89 4.18 -0.17 -2.60
N PHE A 90 2.89 -0.34 -2.83
CA PHE A 90 2.02 0.65 -3.46
C PHE A 90 1.99 2.00 -2.71
N CYS A 91 2.25 2.00 -1.41
CA CYS A 91 2.33 3.23 -0.63
C CYS A 91 3.53 4.12 -1.01
N PHE A 92 4.55 3.60 -1.70
CA PHE A 92 5.77 4.35 -2.00
C PHE A 92 6.41 4.06 -3.36
N LEU A 93 5.95 3.09 -4.12
CA LEU A 93 6.42 2.86 -5.48
C LEU A 93 5.64 3.69 -6.50
N HIS A 94 6.30 3.97 -7.62
CA HIS A 94 5.67 4.65 -8.73
C HIS A 94 4.53 3.81 -9.32
N LYS A 95 3.41 4.47 -9.66
CA LYS A 95 2.22 3.81 -10.22
C LYS A 95 2.52 2.86 -11.39
N GLY A 96 3.40 3.26 -12.32
CA GLY A 96 3.74 2.45 -13.49
C GLY A 96 4.36 1.11 -13.12
N ALA A 97 5.34 1.10 -12.22
CA ALA A 97 5.97 -0.14 -11.76
C ALA A 97 4.96 -1.06 -11.08
N MET A 98 4.07 -0.50 -10.26
CA MET A 98 3.02 -1.29 -9.60
C MET A 98 2.00 -1.85 -10.58
N GLN A 99 1.68 -1.12 -11.65
CA GLN A 99 0.76 -1.60 -12.68
C GLN A 99 1.34 -2.83 -13.40
N GLU A 100 2.62 -2.77 -13.78
CA GLU A 100 3.33 -3.91 -14.41
C GLU A 100 3.38 -5.13 -13.47
N ASP A 101 3.66 -4.92 -12.18
CA ASP A 101 3.68 -5.99 -11.17
C ASP A 101 2.29 -6.64 -10.98
N LEU A 102 1.22 -5.84 -10.98
CA LEU A 102 -0.15 -6.33 -10.89
C LEU A 102 -0.56 -7.12 -12.12
N GLU A 103 -0.24 -6.65 -13.31
CA GLU A 103 -0.49 -7.35 -14.57
C GLU A 103 0.27 -8.69 -14.60
N GLY A 104 1.53 -8.69 -14.16
CA GLY A 104 2.32 -9.91 -14.00
C GLY A 104 1.70 -10.91 -13.03
N LEU A 105 1.16 -10.44 -11.90
CA LEU A 105 0.44 -11.28 -10.94
C LEU A 105 -0.83 -11.88 -11.55
N CYS A 106 -1.64 -11.08 -12.24
CA CYS A 106 -2.84 -11.57 -12.92
C CYS A 106 -2.49 -12.64 -13.96
N HIS A 107 -1.46 -12.42 -14.79
CA HIS A 107 -0.99 -13.43 -15.74
C HIS A 107 -0.53 -14.72 -15.08
N LEU A 108 0.15 -14.62 -13.93
CA LEU A 108 0.58 -15.80 -13.16
C LEU A 108 -0.64 -16.59 -12.66
N MET A 109 -1.64 -15.93 -12.11
CA MET A 109 -2.87 -16.57 -11.63
C MET A 109 -3.63 -17.24 -12.79
N GLN A 110 -3.78 -16.56 -13.94
CA GLN A 110 -4.39 -17.13 -15.14
C GLN A 110 -3.65 -18.39 -15.62
N SER A 111 -2.32 -18.34 -15.64
CA SER A 111 -1.50 -19.49 -16.06
C SER A 111 -1.57 -20.66 -15.08
N SER A 112 -1.90 -20.42 -13.82
CA SER A 112 -2.07 -21.47 -12.78
C SER A 112 -3.47 -22.08 -12.76
N GLY A 113 -4.36 -21.68 -13.68
CA GLY A 113 -5.66 -22.29 -13.87
C GLY A 113 -6.82 -21.53 -13.24
N ALA A 114 -6.68 -20.24 -13.00
CA ALA A 114 -7.82 -19.40 -12.66
C ALA A 114 -8.84 -19.50 -13.79
N GLY A 115 -10.00 -20.05 -13.47
CA GLY A 115 -11.07 -20.31 -14.43
C GLY A 115 -11.99 -19.13 -14.67
N ASP A 116 -11.79 -18.04 -13.95
CA ASP A 116 -12.68 -16.89 -13.92
C ASP A 116 -11.92 -15.57 -14.16
N ASP A 117 -12.68 -14.49 -14.37
CA ASP A 117 -12.14 -13.16 -14.64
C ASP A 117 -11.40 -12.63 -13.41
N LEU A 118 -10.19 -12.13 -13.64
CA LEU A 118 -9.33 -11.58 -12.61
C LEU A 118 -9.38 -10.06 -12.60
N SER A 119 -9.77 -9.49 -11.49
CA SER A 119 -9.62 -8.05 -11.27
C SER A 119 -9.01 -7.77 -9.89
N PHE A 120 -8.14 -6.76 -9.86
CA PHE A 120 -7.43 -6.38 -8.65
C PHE A 120 -7.22 -4.87 -8.61
N HIS A 121 -7.61 -4.22 -7.54
CA HIS A 121 -7.48 -2.78 -7.36
C HIS A 121 -6.81 -2.45 -6.04
N LEU A 122 -5.82 -1.56 -6.07
CA LEU A 122 -5.11 -1.07 -4.90
C LEU A 122 -5.42 0.40 -4.65
N LEU A 123 -5.63 0.74 -3.39
CA LEU A 123 -5.75 2.10 -2.89
C LEU A 123 -4.85 2.26 -1.67
N ALA A 124 -4.04 3.31 -1.61
CA ALA A 124 -3.19 3.56 -0.46
C ALA A 124 -3.13 5.05 -0.10
N ASP A 125 -3.03 5.32 1.19
CA ASP A 125 -2.79 6.67 1.71
C ASP A 125 -1.28 6.92 1.81
N THR A 126 -0.76 7.71 0.88
CA THR A 126 0.68 8.03 0.79
C THR A 126 1.25 8.74 2.03
N ARG A 127 0.40 9.27 2.92
CA ARG A 127 0.85 9.84 4.20
C ARG A 127 1.48 8.79 5.13
N PHE A 128 1.20 7.50 4.89
CA PHE A 128 1.79 6.40 5.64
C PHE A 128 3.08 5.84 5.03
N VAL A 129 3.56 6.42 3.94
CA VAL A 129 4.73 5.94 3.17
C VAL A 129 5.94 5.59 4.06
N GLY A 130 6.28 6.41 5.03
CA GLY A 130 7.43 6.16 5.90
C GLY A 130 7.24 4.96 6.83
N ARG A 131 6.00 4.70 7.28
CA ARG A 131 5.66 3.51 8.08
C ARG A 131 5.68 2.27 7.21
N MET A 132 5.06 2.33 6.02
CA MET A 132 5.04 1.22 5.08
C MET A 132 6.44 0.86 4.62
N PHE A 133 7.26 1.83 4.27
CA PHE A 133 8.66 1.60 3.94
C PHE A 133 9.42 0.91 5.08
N SER A 134 9.09 1.21 6.34
CA SER A 134 9.71 0.56 7.50
C SER A 134 9.17 -0.86 7.75
N ALA A 135 7.96 -1.15 7.31
CA ALA A 135 7.31 -2.46 7.46
C ALA A 135 7.75 -3.47 6.38
N VAL A 136 8.13 -2.98 5.20
CA VAL A 136 8.63 -3.83 4.09
C VAL A 136 9.94 -4.53 4.52
N PRO A 137 10.14 -5.80 4.12
CA PRO A 137 11.37 -6.54 4.43
C PRO A 137 12.65 -5.77 4.06
N PRO A 138 13.72 -5.86 4.85
CA PRO A 138 14.94 -5.08 4.64
C PRO A 138 15.58 -5.26 3.26
N ALA A 139 15.50 -6.45 2.66
CA ALA A 139 16.02 -6.72 1.33
C ALA A 139 15.34 -5.82 0.30
N PHE A 140 14.01 -5.85 0.23
CA PHE A 140 13.24 -5.01 -0.70
C PHE A 140 13.50 -3.51 -0.51
N ARG A 141 13.73 -3.07 0.74
CA ARG A 141 14.10 -1.66 0.99
C ARG A 141 15.46 -1.31 0.42
N CYS A 142 16.39 -2.26 0.41
CA CYS A 142 17.70 -2.07 -0.22
C CYS A 142 17.57 -1.99 -1.73
N ASP A 143 16.77 -2.87 -2.32
CA ASP A 143 16.54 -2.90 -3.78
C ASP A 143 15.93 -1.58 -4.25
N VAL A 144 14.85 -1.13 -3.62
CA VAL A 144 14.20 0.16 -3.92
C VAL A 144 15.16 1.35 -3.80
N LEU A 145 16.13 1.30 -2.88
CA LEU A 145 17.09 2.38 -2.64
C LEU A 145 18.43 2.16 -3.35
N GLU A 146 18.58 1.09 -4.11
CA GLU A 146 19.82 0.70 -4.76
C GLU A 146 21.00 0.63 -3.77
N LEU A 147 20.77 0.07 -2.58
CA LEU A 147 21.75 -0.03 -1.52
C LEU A 147 22.37 -1.42 -1.48
N PRO A 148 23.69 -1.53 -1.32
CA PRO A 148 24.40 -2.81 -1.35
C PRO A 148 24.10 -3.72 -0.15
N ALA A 149 23.60 -3.17 0.95
CA ALA A 149 23.31 -3.96 2.14
C ALA A 149 22.35 -3.24 3.12
N VAL A 150 21.64 -4.04 3.91
CA VAL A 150 20.80 -3.56 5.01
C VAL A 150 21.64 -2.97 6.12
N GLY A 151 21.33 -1.74 6.56
CA GLY A 151 22.08 -1.11 7.61
C GLY A 151 21.45 0.17 8.19
N ARG A 152 22.28 0.91 8.93
CA ARG A 152 21.90 2.18 9.58
C ARG A 152 21.33 3.19 8.57
N GLN A 153 21.74 3.11 7.32
CA GLN A 153 21.33 4.01 6.25
C GLN A 153 19.86 3.85 5.91
N VAL A 154 19.37 2.62 5.73
CA VAL A 154 17.95 2.33 5.45
C VAL A 154 17.04 2.90 6.55
N LYS A 155 17.41 2.68 7.83
CA LYS A 155 16.64 3.24 8.97
C LYS A 155 16.62 4.78 8.95
N CYS A 156 17.72 5.40 8.53
CA CYS A 156 17.79 6.85 8.44
C CYS A 156 16.91 7.40 7.32
N LEU A 157 16.87 6.75 6.15
CA LEU A 157 16.05 7.15 5.02
C LEU A 157 14.57 6.97 5.31
N SER A 158 14.17 5.90 6.01
CA SER A 158 12.80 5.72 6.50
C SER A 158 12.33 6.90 7.37
N LYS A 159 13.21 7.44 8.24
CA LYS A 159 12.90 8.62 9.04
C LYS A 159 12.73 9.89 8.21
N VAL A 160 13.51 10.04 7.14
CA VAL A 160 13.35 11.16 6.19
C VAL A 160 12.00 11.09 5.51
N LEU A 161 11.63 9.92 4.96
CA LEU A 161 10.32 9.72 4.33
C LEU A 161 9.17 10.03 5.30
N SER A 162 9.24 9.50 6.51
CA SER A 162 8.21 9.78 7.54
C SER A 162 8.09 11.27 7.84
N ALA A 163 9.20 11.98 7.93
CA ALA A 163 9.19 13.42 8.21
C ALA A 163 8.60 14.22 7.05
N VAL A 164 8.88 13.84 5.79
CA VAL A 164 8.29 14.50 4.62
C VAL A 164 6.80 14.19 4.51
N ALA A 165 6.38 12.95 4.74
CA ALA A 165 4.98 12.52 4.67
C ALA A 165 4.06 13.23 5.67
N LEU A 166 4.59 13.75 6.77
CA LEU A 166 3.84 14.55 7.73
C LEU A 166 3.54 15.99 7.24
N HIS A 167 4.12 16.39 6.11
CA HIS A 167 3.97 17.71 5.52
C HIS A 167 3.47 17.60 4.06
N PRO A 168 2.17 17.40 3.83
CA PRO A 168 1.60 17.24 2.47
C PRO A 168 1.84 18.48 1.59
N GLU A 169 1.92 19.67 2.17
CA GLU A 169 2.31 20.90 1.50
C GLU A 169 3.80 20.93 1.11
N GLY A 170 4.56 20.02 1.65
CA GLY A 170 6.01 19.91 1.49
C GLY A 170 6.81 20.51 2.64
N ILE A 171 8.09 20.14 2.72
CA ILE A 171 9.00 20.53 3.78
C ILE A 171 10.33 21.07 3.20
N THR A 172 10.83 22.19 3.70
CA THR A 172 12.13 22.70 3.30
C THR A 172 13.27 21.90 3.94
N LEU A 173 14.47 21.93 3.32
CA LEU A 173 15.66 21.27 3.90
C LEU A 173 16.01 21.79 5.30
N ARG A 174 15.71 23.05 5.60
CA ARG A 174 15.93 23.64 6.92
C ARG A 174 14.95 23.08 7.96
N GLN A 175 13.67 22.96 7.60
CA GLN A 175 12.66 22.33 8.45
C GLN A 175 12.94 20.83 8.65
N LEU A 176 13.27 20.11 7.57
CA LEU A 176 13.65 18.70 7.64
C LEU A 176 14.89 18.49 8.54
N SER A 177 15.89 19.35 8.41
CA SER A 177 17.09 19.29 9.29
C SER A 177 16.72 19.42 10.77
N ARG A 178 15.79 20.31 11.10
CA ARG A 178 15.29 20.48 12.47
C ARG A 178 14.48 19.28 12.94
N ALA A 179 13.54 18.82 12.13
CA ALA A 179 12.67 17.68 12.44
C ALA A 179 13.46 16.39 12.73
N LEU A 180 14.61 16.21 12.07
CA LEU A 180 15.47 15.04 12.22
C LEU A 180 16.68 15.27 13.15
N TYR A 181 16.75 16.41 13.83
CA TYR A 181 17.88 16.79 14.70
C TYR A 181 19.24 16.67 13.99
N LEU A 182 19.29 17.08 12.70
CA LEU A 182 20.52 17.07 11.92
C LEU A 182 21.30 18.37 12.12
N HIS A 183 22.61 18.26 12.12
CA HIS A 183 23.50 19.40 12.36
C HIS A 183 23.43 20.49 11.29
N SER A 184 22.91 20.19 10.10
CA SER A 184 22.82 21.17 9.03
C SER A 184 21.83 20.80 7.93
N PRO A 185 21.31 21.78 7.16
CA PRO A 185 20.53 21.54 5.95
C PRO A 185 21.29 20.75 4.87
N ARG A 186 22.63 20.83 4.84
CA ARG A 186 23.46 20.01 3.93
C ARG A 186 23.36 18.52 4.26
N ALA A 187 23.30 18.17 5.54
CA ALA A 187 23.09 16.78 5.97
C ALA A 187 21.68 16.27 5.58
N ALA A 188 20.66 17.12 5.72
CA ALA A 188 19.32 16.82 5.26
C ALA A 188 19.27 16.62 3.72
N LYS A 189 19.94 17.51 2.96
CA LYS A 189 20.03 17.41 1.49
C LYS A 189 20.64 16.07 1.05
N ARG A 190 21.75 15.63 1.62
CA ARG A 190 22.41 14.37 1.25
C ARG A 190 21.51 13.15 1.47
N LYS A 191 20.72 13.16 2.57
CA LYS A 191 19.79 12.07 2.87
C LYS A 191 18.57 12.10 1.95
N ALA A 192 17.98 13.28 1.76
CA ALA A 192 16.83 13.45 0.88
C ALA A 192 17.19 13.14 -0.59
N GLN A 193 18.39 13.46 -1.04
CA GLN A 193 18.81 13.25 -2.43
C GLN A 193 18.67 11.79 -2.85
N ARG A 194 19.09 10.82 -2.02
CA ARG A 194 18.90 9.40 -2.33
C ARG A 194 17.45 9.00 -2.52
N LEU A 195 16.53 9.58 -1.75
CA LEU A 195 15.11 9.33 -1.90
C LEU A 195 14.53 10.01 -3.13
N VAL A 196 15.11 11.14 -3.54
CA VAL A 196 14.78 11.80 -4.82
C VAL A 196 15.30 10.97 -5.99
N ASP A 197 16.52 10.47 -5.91
CA ASP A 197 17.14 9.63 -6.94
C ASP A 197 16.39 8.30 -7.10
N ALA A 198 15.85 7.76 -6.02
CA ALA A 198 14.99 6.57 -6.00
C ALA A 198 13.50 6.86 -6.36
N GLY A 199 13.17 8.08 -6.77
CA GLY A 199 11.80 8.45 -7.15
C GLY A 199 10.77 8.50 -6.00
N LEU A 200 11.20 8.38 -4.75
CA LEU A 200 10.31 8.40 -3.57
C LEU A 200 9.96 9.81 -3.10
N LEU A 201 10.80 10.78 -3.43
CA LEU A 201 10.58 12.20 -3.16
C LEU A 201 10.76 13.02 -4.44
N THR A 202 10.02 14.10 -4.53
CA THR A 202 10.26 15.18 -5.48
C THR A 202 10.83 16.40 -4.77
N ARG A 203 11.60 17.21 -5.51
CA ARG A 203 12.12 18.47 -5.01
C ARG A 203 11.86 19.59 -6.02
N SER A 204 11.03 20.55 -5.64
CA SER A 204 10.73 21.75 -6.41
C SER A 204 10.82 22.97 -5.52
N ASP A 205 11.44 24.05 -6.00
CA ASP A 205 11.56 25.36 -5.29
C ASP A 205 12.13 25.26 -3.88
N GLY A 206 13.06 24.30 -3.67
CA GLY A 206 13.67 24.06 -2.37
C GLY A 206 12.82 23.30 -1.37
N VAL A 207 11.64 22.85 -1.78
CA VAL A 207 10.67 22.06 -0.99
C VAL A 207 10.72 20.61 -1.43
N LEU A 208 10.68 19.70 -0.47
CA LEU A 208 10.56 18.26 -0.65
C LEU A 208 9.12 17.82 -0.44
N ARG A 209 8.62 16.95 -1.31
CA ARG A 209 7.30 16.28 -1.21
C ARG A 209 7.45 14.80 -1.47
N ILE A 210 6.50 14.01 -1.02
CA ILE A 210 6.35 12.63 -1.48
C ILE A 210 6.11 12.68 -3.00
N ALA A 211 6.74 11.80 -3.74
CA ALA A 211 6.49 11.65 -5.17
C ALA A 211 5.06 11.10 -5.38
N GLU A 212 4.36 11.64 -6.36
CA GLU A 212 3.00 11.24 -6.76
C GLU A 212 3.04 10.17 -7.86
#